data_7639e05923b571c3681f81d139d51975
#
_entry.id   7639e05923b571c3681f81d139d51975
#
_cell.length_a   1.000
_cell.length_b   1.000
_cell.length_c   1.000
_cell.angle_alpha   90.00
_cell.angle_beta   90.00
_cell.angle_gamma   90.00
#
_symmetry.space_group_name_H-M   'P 1'
#
loop_
_entity.id
_entity.type
_entity.pdbx_description
1 polymer ?
#
loop_
_entity_poly.entity_id
_entity_poly.type
_entity_poly.pdbx_seq_one_letter_code
_entity_poly.pdbx_strand_id
1 'polypeptide(L)'
;MLKDSQLDLCGRVDFARTTPLLARDEAFSFACAGCGGCCRGREDIVLSGFDLWRIAGRLRLPPQTVARAFCRASIGPVSHLPVLRLAPVKEERNNCPFLTENHCAIHDAEPLVCALYPLAQEISREGEVSYFLQPTGCGGRVIEAKVEDYLARYDVPARDKTDVRWAQTCMDLEDVVEPLDAALEPPLRRRMQAKLWQALYFKFDYEKEFLPQLEENLVWLETELQKLTDYQQRRNVYRKK
;
A
#
# COMPACT_ATOMS: atom_id res chain seq x y z
N MET A 1 16.46 -2.98 -8.74
CA MET A 1 15.22 -3.81 -8.72
C MET A 1 15.25 -4.63 -7.44
N LEU A 2 14.38 -4.33 -6.52
CA LEU A 2 14.17 -5.16 -5.33
C LEU A 2 13.47 -6.45 -5.76
N LYS A 3 13.94 -7.59 -5.28
CA LYS A 3 13.29 -8.87 -5.56
C LYS A 3 11.95 -8.94 -4.80
N ASP A 4 10.95 -9.62 -5.33
CA ASP A 4 9.63 -9.80 -4.67
C ASP A 4 9.73 -10.33 -3.22
N SER A 5 10.82 -11.03 -2.89
CA SER A 5 11.12 -11.51 -1.54
C SER A 5 11.53 -10.42 -0.54
N GLN A 6 11.71 -9.17 -0.99
CA GLN A 6 12.08 -8.02 -0.15
C GLN A 6 10.90 -7.08 0.12
N LEU A 7 9.72 -7.37 -0.46
CA LEU A 7 8.46 -6.66 -0.26
C LEU A 7 7.54 -7.57 0.53
N ASP A 8 7.66 -7.54 1.84
CA ASP A 8 6.67 -8.18 2.67
C ASP A 8 5.54 -7.20 3.04
N LEU A 9 4.43 -7.75 3.53
CA LEU A 9 3.36 -7.05 4.22
C LEU A 9 2.92 -5.71 3.63
N CYS A 10 1.95 -5.74 2.75
CA CYS A 10 1.29 -4.50 2.26
C CYS A 10 2.25 -3.43 1.72
N GLY A 11 3.39 -3.86 1.18
CA GLY A 11 4.39 -2.99 0.59
C GLY A 11 5.49 -2.52 1.52
N ARG A 12 5.63 -3.09 2.71
CA ARG A 12 6.84 -2.86 3.48
C ARG A 12 8.04 -3.43 2.75
N VAL A 13 8.99 -2.56 2.45
CA VAL A 13 10.29 -2.96 1.96
C VAL A 13 11.10 -3.35 3.19
N ASP A 14 11.54 -4.60 3.28
CA ASP A 14 12.55 -4.97 4.25
C ASP A 14 13.89 -4.37 3.81
N PHE A 15 14.07 -3.07 4.01
CA PHE A 15 15.38 -2.41 3.99
C PHE A 15 16.14 -2.73 5.26
N ALA A 16 15.74 -3.80 5.91
CA ALA A 16 16.18 -4.25 7.19
C ALA A 16 17.65 -3.95 7.43
N ARG A 17 17.88 -3.15 8.43
CA ARG A 17 19.00 -3.21 9.35
C ARG A 17 20.34 -2.62 8.89
N THR A 18 20.50 -2.13 7.67
CA THR A 18 21.75 -1.54 7.20
C THR A 18 21.68 -0.03 6.88
N THR A 19 20.46 0.50 6.70
CA THR A 19 20.27 1.94 6.43
C THR A 19 19.95 2.66 7.73
N PRO A 20 20.68 3.71 8.11
CA PRO A 20 20.38 4.48 9.31
C PRO A 20 18.97 5.07 9.25
N LEU A 21 18.25 5.01 10.39
CA LEU A 21 17.01 5.74 10.55
C LEU A 21 17.32 7.23 10.65
N LEU A 22 16.44 8.03 10.08
CA LEU A 22 16.50 9.49 10.14
C LEU A 22 15.44 10.00 11.11
N ALA A 23 15.85 10.84 12.04
CA ALA A 23 14.92 11.59 12.88
C ALA A 23 14.21 12.69 12.08
N ARG A 24 13.03 13.13 12.51
CA ARG A 24 12.25 14.15 11.80
C ARG A 24 12.99 15.50 11.72
N ASP A 25 13.79 15.83 12.73
CA ASP A 25 14.60 17.04 12.80
C ASP A 25 16.00 16.89 12.17
N GLU A 26 16.33 15.69 11.69
CA GLU A 26 17.61 15.41 11.04
C GLU A 26 17.63 15.98 9.62
N ALA A 27 18.80 16.53 9.24
CA ALA A 27 19.01 17.07 7.92
C ALA A 27 19.37 15.98 6.92
N PHE A 28 18.81 16.05 5.72
CA PHE A 28 19.22 15.26 4.56
C PHE A 28 19.27 16.12 3.29
N SER A 29 20.04 15.69 2.34
CA SER A 29 20.35 16.50 1.16
C SER A 29 19.62 15.99 -0.08
N PHE A 30 18.39 16.47 -0.30
CA PHE A 30 17.63 16.15 -1.51
C PHE A 30 16.60 17.23 -1.84
N ALA A 31 16.50 17.57 -3.15
CA ALA A 31 15.35 18.28 -3.68
C ALA A 31 14.95 17.69 -5.03
N CYS A 32 13.66 17.41 -5.21
CA CYS A 32 13.14 16.91 -6.47
C CYS A 32 13.39 17.89 -7.62
N ALA A 33 14.01 17.39 -8.70
CA ALA A 33 14.25 18.17 -9.93
C ALA A 33 13.11 18.06 -10.94
N GLY A 34 12.02 17.35 -10.62
CA GLY A 34 10.89 17.13 -11.55
C GLY A 34 11.29 16.34 -12.82
N CYS A 35 12.34 15.51 -12.73
CA CYS A 35 12.87 14.81 -13.91
C CYS A 35 12.07 13.57 -14.33
N GLY A 36 11.07 13.15 -13.54
CA GLY A 36 10.29 11.94 -13.76
C GLY A 36 11.09 10.63 -13.63
N GLY A 37 12.32 10.68 -13.13
CA GLY A 37 13.18 9.50 -12.98
C GLY A 37 12.57 8.42 -12.06
N CYS A 38 11.92 8.85 -10.97
CA CYS A 38 11.21 7.96 -10.03
C CYS A 38 9.94 7.33 -10.62
N CYS A 39 9.48 7.78 -11.79
CA CYS A 39 8.30 7.25 -12.49
C CYS A 39 8.67 6.30 -13.64
N ARG A 40 9.96 6.08 -13.92
CA ARG A 40 10.42 5.27 -15.05
C ARG A 40 11.02 3.95 -14.60
N GLY A 41 10.65 2.89 -15.32
CA GLY A 41 11.19 1.56 -15.06
C GLY A 41 10.80 0.98 -13.69
N ARG A 42 9.68 1.44 -13.10
CA ARG A 42 9.23 1.04 -11.77
C ARG A 42 8.08 0.04 -11.86
N GLU A 43 8.25 -1.07 -11.15
CA GLU A 43 7.23 -2.12 -11.02
C GLU A 43 6.80 -2.34 -9.57
N ASP A 44 7.33 -1.54 -8.67
CA ASP A 44 7.30 -1.74 -7.22
C ASP A 44 6.47 -0.69 -6.48
N ILE A 45 5.69 0.14 -7.18
CA ILE A 45 4.83 1.16 -6.56
C ILE A 45 3.59 0.48 -5.98
N VAL A 46 3.64 0.17 -4.69
CA VAL A 46 2.54 -0.42 -3.93
C VAL A 46 1.57 0.66 -3.50
N LEU A 47 0.28 0.33 -3.55
CA LEU A 47 -0.81 1.21 -3.12
C LEU A 47 -1.44 0.67 -1.85
N SER A 48 -1.66 1.53 -0.87
CA SER A 48 -2.63 1.29 0.20
C SER A 48 -4.05 1.43 -0.34
N GLY A 49 -5.05 0.98 0.44
CA GLY A 49 -6.45 1.28 0.14
C GLY A 49 -6.73 2.78 0.13
N PHE A 50 -6.02 3.54 0.97
CA PHE A 50 -6.09 4.99 1.01
C PHE A 50 -5.51 5.65 -0.25
N ASP A 51 -4.38 5.16 -0.75
CA ASP A 51 -3.83 5.64 -2.02
C ASP A 51 -4.81 5.40 -3.18
N LEU A 52 -5.40 4.20 -3.26
CA LEU A 52 -6.40 3.90 -4.28
C LEU A 52 -7.63 4.80 -4.16
N TRP A 53 -8.11 5.06 -2.94
CA TRP A 53 -9.23 5.96 -2.67
C TRP A 53 -8.91 7.40 -3.11
N ARG A 54 -7.71 7.93 -2.81
CA ARG A 54 -7.27 9.25 -3.27
C ARG A 54 -7.21 9.34 -4.79
N ILE A 55 -6.62 8.35 -5.44
CA ILE A 55 -6.55 8.29 -6.91
C ILE A 55 -7.96 8.20 -7.52
N ALA A 56 -8.86 7.41 -6.93
CA ALA A 56 -10.25 7.29 -7.35
C ALA A 56 -10.98 8.64 -7.30
N GLY A 57 -10.84 9.37 -6.21
CA GLY A 57 -11.38 10.72 -6.04
C GLY A 57 -10.81 11.71 -7.06
N ARG A 58 -9.49 11.69 -7.28
CA ARG A 58 -8.82 12.56 -8.26
C ARG A 58 -9.27 12.32 -9.69
N LEU A 59 -9.48 11.06 -10.06
CA LEU A 59 -9.93 10.66 -11.38
C LEU A 59 -11.47 10.67 -11.52
N ARG A 60 -12.20 10.80 -10.43
CA ARG A 60 -13.66 10.66 -10.34
C ARG A 60 -14.15 9.33 -10.93
N LEU A 61 -13.45 8.26 -10.58
CA LEU A 61 -13.74 6.90 -11.01
C LEU A 61 -13.89 5.99 -9.79
N PRO A 62 -14.76 4.97 -9.86
CA PRO A 62 -14.83 3.97 -8.79
C PRO A 62 -13.47 3.28 -8.56
N PRO A 63 -13.08 2.95 -7.30
CA PRO A 63 -11.82 2.31 -6.99
C PRO A 63 -11.55 1.05 -7.83
N GLN A 64 -12.58 0.22 -8.11
CA GLN A 64 -12.47 -0.97 -8.95
C GLN A 64 -12.08 -0.62 -10.39
N THR A 65 -12.57 0.49 -10.92
CA THR A 65 -12.23 0.96 -12.27
C THR A 65 -10.78 1.40 -12.34
N VAL A 66 -10.33 2.18 -11.34
CA VAL A 66 -8.93 2.61 -11.21
C VAL A 66 -8.00 1.40 -11.11
N ALA A 67 -8.34 0.44 -10.23
CA ALA A 67 -7.54 -0.76 -10.05
C ALA A 67 -7.40 -1.57 -11.35
N ARG A 68 -8.50 -1.74 -12.11
CA ARG A 68 -8.48 -2.47 -13.39
C ARG A 68 -7.69 -1.76 -14.48
N ALA A 69 -7.77 -0.44 -14.53
CA ALA A 69 -7.15 0.36 -15.59
C ALA A 69 -5.65 0.58 -15.36
N PHE A 70 -5.21 0.75 -14.11
CA PHE A 70 -3.89 1.27 -13.79
C PHE A 70 -3.07 0.39 -12.85
N CYS A 71 -3.61 -0.76 -12.38
CA CYS A 71 -2.92 -1.54 -11.38
C CYS A 71 -2.79 -3.03 -11.74
N ARG A 72 -1.85 -3.68 -11.07
CA ARG A 72 -1.71 -5.15 -10.99
C ARG A 72 -2.09 -5.59 -9.59
N ALA A 73 -2.87 -6.66 -9.50
CA ALA A 73 -3.27 -7.29 -8.25
C ALA A 73 -2.46 -8.57 -8.02
N SER A 74 -2.05 -8.80 -6.79
CA SER A 74 -1.40 -10.04 -6.34
C SER A 74 -1.81 -10.34 -4.90
N ILE A 75 -1.41 -11.49 -4.41
CA ILE A 75 -1.50 -11.85 -2.98
C ILE A 75 -0.08 -11.85 -2.44
N GLY A 76 0.12 -11.23 -1.29
CA GLY A 76 1.38 -11.23 -0.58
C GLY A 76 1.82 -12.65 -0.24
N PRO A 77 3.06 -13.05 -0.55
CA PRO A 77 3.51 -14.42 -0.35
C PRO A 77 3.66 -14.80 1.13
N VAL A 78 3.81 -13.83 2.00
CA VAL A 78 3.96 -14.02 3.45
C VAL A 78 2.67 -13.65 4.17
N SER A 79 2.17 -12.44 3.96
CA SER A 79 0.96 -11.93 4.63
C SER A 79 -0.34 -12.58 4.17
N HIS A 80 -0.37 -13.23 3.01
CA HIS A 80 -1.58 -13.72 2.36
C HIS A 80 -2.65 -12.64 2.12
N LEU A 81 -2.28 -11.36 2.26
CA LEU A 81 -3.16 -10.22 2.03
C LEU A 81 -3.15 -9.78 0.56
N PRO A 82 -4.24 -9.15 0.09
CA PRO A 82 -4.27 -8.47 -1.19
C PRO A 82 -3.19 -7.38 -1.29
N VAL A 83 -2.47 -7.34 -2.40
CA VAL A 83 -1.48 -6.31 -2.70
C VAL A 83 -1.77 -5.71 -4.06
N LEU A 84 -1.91 -4.40 -4.11
CA LEU A 84 -2.15 -3.63 -5.33
C LEU A 84 -0.91 -2.82 -5.68
N ARG A 85 -0.46 -2.89 -6.93
CA ARG A 85 0.68 -2.10 -7.44
C ARG A 85 0.28 -1.38 -8.70
N LEU A 86 0.85 -0.20 -8.96
CA LEU A 86 0.71 0.42 -10.26
C LEU A 86 1.27 -0.50 -11.36
N ALA A 87 0.53 -0.62 -12.46
CA ALA A 87 0.92 -1.39 -13.62
C ALA A 87 1.71 -0.49 -14.58
N PRO A 88 3.01 -0.74 -14.80
CA PRO A 88 3.78 0.07 -15.72
C PRO A 88 3.31 -0.15 -17.17
N VAL A 89 3.37 0.89 -17.96
CA VAL A 89 3.07 0.86 -19.40
C VAL A 89 4.26 0.27 -20.15
N LYS A 90 4.14 -0.99 -20.58
CA LYS A 90 5.25 -1.75 -21.21
C LYS A 90 5.75 -1.11 -22.49
N GLU A 91 4.84 -0.61 -23.30
CA GLU A 91 5.11 0.07 -24.56
C GLU A 91 5.92 1.36 -24.37
N GLU A 92 5.88 1.93 -23.17
CA GLU A 92 6.58 3.15 -22.78
C GLU A 92 7.76 2.85 -21.84
N ARG A 93 8.49 1.77 -22.06
CA ARG A 93 9.67 1.37 -21.27
C ARG A 93 9.37 1.15 -19.77
N ASN A 94 8.21 0.60 -19.45
CA ASN A 94 7.74 0.40 -18.08
C ASN A 94 7.60 1.72 -17.29
N ASN A 95 7.15 2.78 -17.92
CA ASN A 95 6.82 4.01 -17.23
C ASN A 95 5.56 3.86 -16.37
N CYS A 96 5.49 4.66 -15.30
CA CYS A 96 4.27 4.81 -14.51
C CYS A 96 3.09 5.25 -15.42
N PRO A 97 1.89 4.68 -15.27
CA PRO A 97 0.73 5.03 -16.10
C PRO A 97 0.27 6.49 -15.94
N PHE A 98 0.73 7.17 -14.90
CA PHE A 98 0.42 8.57 -14.63
C PHE A 98 1.57 9.52 -14.99
N LEU A 99 2.63 9.03 -15.62
CA LEU A 99 3.70 9.88 -16.09
C LEU A 99 3.27 10.54 -17.42
N THR A 100 3.15 11.86 -17.43
CA THR A 100 2.88 12.66 -18.62
C THR A 100 4.08 13.57 -18.86
N GLU A 101 4.79 13.37 -19.96
CA GLU A 101 6.08 14.02 -20.23
C GLU A 101 7.10 13.75 -19.11
N ASN A 102 7.25 14.65 -18.14
CA ASN A 102 8.11 14.51 -16.97
C ASN A 102 7.36 14.77 -15.65
N HIS A 103 6.02 14.86 -15.68
CA HIS A 103 5.22 15.21 -14.52
C HIS A 103 4.25 14.10 -14.16
N CYS A 104 3.92 14.00 -12.86
CA CYS A 104 2.87 13.11 -12.38
C CYS A 104 1.49 13.75 -12.64
N ALA A 105 0.63 13.11 -13.44
CA ALA A 105 -0.72 13.59 -13.71
C ALA A 105 -1.66 13.55 -12.49
N ILE A 106 -1.27 12.81 -11.45
CA ILE A 106 -2.00 12.70 -10.18
C ILE A 106 -1.16 13.15 -8.99
N HIS A 107 -0.30 14.16 -9.17
CA HIS A 107 0.66 14.59 -8.13
C HIS A 107 -0.01 14.98 -6.82
N ASP A 108 -1.20 15.58 -6.88
CA ASP A 108 -2.05 15.92 -5.72
C ASP A 108 -2.71 14.70 -5.03
N ALA A 109 -2.67 13.54 -5.67
CA ALA A 109 -3.18 12.28 -5.16
C ALA A 109 -2.16 11.13 -5.30
N GLU A 110 -0.89 11.47 -5.41
CA GLU A 110 0.17 10.47 -5.58
C GLU A 110 0.24 9.49 -4.40
N PRO A 111 0.64 8.23 -4.66
CA PRO A 111 0.84 7.24 -3.61
C PRO A 111 1.85 7.71 -2.56
N LEU A 112 1.70 7.24 -1.32
CA LEU A 112 2.61 7.58 -0.23
C LEU A 112 4.08 7.31 -0.58
N VAL A 113 4.37 6.18 -1.19
CA VAL A 113 5.74 5.82 -1.61
C VAL A 113 6.33 6.78 -2.64
N CYS A 114 5.49 7.47 -3.42
CA CYS A 114 5.93 8.50 -4.36
C CYS A 114 6.16 9.83 -3.66
N ALA A 115 5.23 10.24 -2.77
CA ALA A 115 5.33 11.47 -1.97
C ALA A 115 6.56 11.45 -1.05
N LEU A 116 6.90 10.29 -0.50
CA LEU A 116 8.06 10.11 0.37
C LEU A 116 9.40 10.11 -0.40
N TYR A 117 9.42 9.68 -1.68
CA TYR A 117 10.69 9.45 -2.38
C TYR A 117 11.61 10.68 -2.37
N PRO A 118 12.88 10.57 -1.97
CA PRO A 118 13.67 9.35 -1.78
C PRO A 118 13.63 8.76 -0.36
N LEU A 119 12.81 9.30 0.52
CA LEU A 119 12.61 8.67 1.82
C LEU A 119 11.74 7.42 1.66
N ALA A 120 11.87 6.52 2.59
CA ALA A 120 10.90 5.48 2.90
C ALA A 120 10.53 5.58 4.38
N GLN A 121 9.39 4.99 4.75
CA GLN A 121 8.97 4.93 6.15
C GLN A 121 8.73 3.48 6.57
N GLU A 122 8.96 3.23 7.84
CA GLU A 122 8.54 2.04 8.55
C GLU A 122 7.57 2.47 9.66
N ILE A 123 6.51 1.69 9.85
CA ILE A 123 5.49 1.93 10.87
C ILE A 123 5.46 0.70 11.77
N SER A 124 5.67 0.90 13.07
CA SER A 124 5.59 -0.17 14.07
C SER A 124 4.13 -0.54 14.39
N ARG A 125 3.92 -1.65 15.10
CA ARG A 125 2.58 -2.03 15.60
C ARG A 125 2.00 -1.00 16.56
N GLU A 126 2.85 -0.29 17.28
CA GLU A 126 2.49 0.78 18.20
C GLU A 126 2.15 2.09 17.48
N GLY A 127 2.39 2.15 16.16
CA GLY A 127 2.14 3.32 15.32
C GLY A 127 3.29 4.31 15.28
N GLU A 128 4.48 3.93 15.75
CA GLU A 128 5.67 4.74 15.62
C GLU A 128 6.15 4.75 14.17
N VAL A 129 6.46 5.94 13.65
CA VAL A 129 6.89 6.14 12.27
C VAL A 129 8.37 6.51 12.26
N SER A 130 9.16 5.72 11.57
CA SER A 130 10.59 5.95 11.32
C SER A 130 10.84 6.16 9.83
N TYR A 131 11.82 6.98 9.49
CA TYR A 131 12.19 7.27 8.11
C TYR A 131 13.62 6.82 7.83
N PHE A 132 13.90 6.50 6.57
CA PHE A 132 15.23 6.18 6.09
C PHE A 132 15.41 6.59 4.63
N LEU A 133 16.65 6.86 4.22
CA LEU A 133 16.97 7.30 2.86
C LEU A 133 17.19 6.09 1.96
N GLN A 134 16.41 5.98 0.89
CA GLN A 134 16.64 4.96 -0.13
C GLN A 134 17.76 5.35 -1.08
N PRO A 135 18.50 4.38 -1.64
CA PRO A 135 19.41 4.64 -2.74
C PRO A 135 18.65 5.27 -3.92
N THR A 136 19.08 6.43 -4.39
CA THR A 136 18.41 7.12 -5.48
C THR A 136 19.25 7.07 -6.76
N GLY A 137 18.63 6.74 -7.90
CA GLY A 137 19.18 6.96 -9.24
C GLY A 137 18.76 8.30 -9.84
N CYS A 138 18.07 9.12 -9.06
CA CYS A 138 17.53 10.40 -9.46
C CYS A 138 18.61 11.49 -9.29
N GLY A 139 18.84 12.31 -10.34
CA GLY A 139 19.74 13.46 -10.31
C GLY A 139 19.12 14.67 -9.57
N GLY A 140 18.51 14.44 -8.42
CA GLY A 140 17.97 15.49 -7.57
C GLY A 140 19.01 16.55 -7.21
N ARG A 141 18.57 17.77 -6.93
CA ARG A 141 19.47 18.81 -6.44
C ARG A 141 19.85 18.50 -4.99
N VAL A 142 21.10 18.78 -4.65
CA VAL A 142 21.55 18.72 -3.26
C VAL A 142 21.10 20.02 -2.58
N ILE A 143 20.01 19.94 -1.85
CA ILE A 143 19.53 21.03 -0.98
C ILE A 143 19.34 20.39 0.39
N GLU A 144 20.05 20.93 1.37
CA GLU A 144 19.90 20.50 2.75
C GLU A 144 18.56 20.97 3.27
N ALA A 145 17.76 20.03 3.81
CA ALA A 145 16.47 20.25 4.42
C ALA A 145 16.30 19.27 5.59
N LYS A 146 15.47 19.62 6.56
CA LYS A 146 15.06 18.65 7.56
C LYS A 146 14.05 17.68 6.98
N VAL A 147 14.01 16.46 7.51
CA VAL A 147 13.00 15.46 7.15
C VAL A 147 11.60 16.03 7.32
N GLU A 148 11.30 16.69 8.43
CA GLU A 148 9.99 17.31 8.71
C GLU A 148 9.55 18.33 7.66
N ASP A 149 10.46 19.20 7.20
CA ASP A 149 10.19 20.20 6.17
C ASP A 149 9.91 19.54 4.81
N TYR A 150 10.63 18.46 4.51
CA TYR A 150 10.41 17.69 3.30
C TYR A 150 9.04 17.02 3.31
N LEU A 151 8.69 16.35 4.39
CA LEU A 151 7.39 15.68 4.57
C LEU A 151 6.23 16.68 4.46
N ALA A 152 6.36 17.86 5.08
CA ALA A 152 5.36 18.92 5.03
C ALA A 152 5.13 19.43 3.59
N ARG A 153 6.18 19.49 2.76
CA ARG A 153 6.09 19.93 1.37
C ARG A 153 5.20 19.02 0.51
N TYR A 154 5.12 17.74 0.85
CA TYR A 154 4.32 16.73 0.14
C TYR A 154 3.06 16.32 0.90
N ASP A 155 2.63 17.13 1.87
CA ASP A 155 1.43 16.93 2.68
C ASP A 155 1.37 15.56 3.40
N VAL A 156 2.54 14.97 3.66
CA VAL A 156 2.63 13.67 4.36
C VAL A 156 2.03 13.73 5.76
N PRO A 157 2.28 14.79 6.59
CA PRO A 157 1.71 14.85 7.93
C PRO A 157 0.17 14.82 7.97
N ALA A 158 -0.51 15.34 6.95
CA ALA A 158 -1.96 15.33 6.89
C ALA A 158 -2.54 13.93 6.70
N ARG A 159 -1.75 12.99 6.19
CA ARG A 159 -2.15 11.60 5.96
C ARG A 159 -1.63 10.62 7.03
N ASP A 160 -0.69 11.03 7.88
CA ASP A 160 -0.02 10.16 8.87
C ASP A 160 -1.00 9.25 9.64
N LYS A 161 -2.08 9.82 10.20
CA LYS A 161 -3.09 9.05 10.94
C LYS A 161 -3.69 7.91 10.12
N THR A 162 -3.97 8.17 8.84
CA THR A 162 -4.58 7.19 7.95
C THR A 162 -3.58 6.12 7.53
N ASP A 163 -2.34 6.53 7.23
CA ASP A 163 -1.28 5.60 6.84
C ASP A 163 -0.87 4.68 8.00
N VAL A 164 -0.77 5.23 9.22
CA VAL A 164 -0.53 4.44 10.45
C VAL A 164 -1.66 3.43 10.66
N ARG A 165 -2.92 3.86 10.59
CA ARG A 165 -4.07 2.97 10.78
C ARG A 165 -4.13 1.89 9.70
N TRP A 166 -3.80 2.23 8.46
CA TRP A 166 -3.69 1.25 7.37
C TRP A 166 -2.62 0.20 7.65
N ALA A 167 -1.42 0.63 8.05
CA ALA A 167 -0.32 -0.29 8.37
C ALA A 167 -0.67 -1.24 9.52
N GLN A 168 -1.24 -0.70 10.60
CA GLN A 168 -1.73 -1.51 11.73
C GLN A 168 -2.81 -2.50 11.28
N THR A 169 -3.78 -2.06 10.45
CA THR A 169 -4.80 -2.95 9.88
C THR A 169 -4.18 -4.12 9.11
N CYS A 170 -3.15 -3.87 8.30
CA CYS A 170 -2.48 -4.95 7.57
C CYS A 170 -1.77 -5.92 8.52
N MET A 171 -1.11 -5.43 9.57
CA MET A 171 -0.44 -6.27 10.57
C MET A 171 -1.44 -7.13 11.36
N ASP A 172 -2.56 -6.55 11.78
CA ASP A 172 -3.60 -7.25 12.52
C ASP A 172 -4.27 -8.33 11.64
N LEU A 173 -4.53 -8.01 10.38
CA LEU A 173 -5.13 -8.95 9.43
C LEU A 173 -4.18 -10.09 9.05
N GLU A 174 -2.88 -9.86 8.98
CA GLU A 174 -1.90 -10.91 8.73
C GLU A 174 -1.99 -12.00 9.80
N ASP A 175 -2.00 -11.61 11.08
CA ASP A 175 -2.09 -12.54 12.21
C ASP A 175 -3.37 -13.42 12.14
N VAL A 176 -4.43 -12.93 11.51
CA VAL A 176 -5.70 -13.66 11.34
C VAL A 176 -5.76 -14.46 10.04
N VAL A 177 -5.26 -13.88 8.94
CA VAL A 177 -5.43 -14.45 7.59
C VAL A 177 -4.46 -15.58 7.32
N GLU A 178 -3.22 -15.51 7.78
CA GLU A 178 -2.22 -16.57 7.58
C GLU A 178 -2.72 -17.94 8.07
N PRO A 179 -3.14 -18.10 9.34
CA PRO A 179 -3.65 -19.38 9.81
C PRO A 179 -4.97 -19.80 9.14
N LEU A 180 -5.83 -18.83 8.75
CA LEU A 180 -7.06 -19.15 8.02
C LEU A 180 -6.77 -19.64 6.61
N ASP A 181 -5.82 -19.04 5.91
CA ASP A 181 -5.43 -19.47 4.56
C ASP A 181 -4.92 -20.90 4.55
N ALA A 182 -4.14 -21.28 5.56
CA ALA A 182 -3.66 -22.65 5.73
C ALA A 182 -4.80 -23.64 6.07
N ALA A 183 -5.79 -23.22 6.85
CA ALA A 183 -6.87 -24.08 7.34
C ALA A 183 -8.03 -24.26 6.36
N LEU A 184 -8.30 -23.28 5.48
CA LEU A 184 -9.44 -23.27 4.58
C LEU A 184 -9.20 -24.11 3.31
N GLU A 185 -10.25 -24.82 2.87
CA GLU A 185 -10.23 -25.47 1.57
C GLU A 185 -10.18 -24.43 0.41
N PRO A 186 -9.63 -24.80 -0.77
CA PRO A 186 -9.41 -23.84 -1.86
C PRO A 186 -10.62 -23.00 -2.28
N PRO A 187 -11.87 -23.51 -2.31
CA PRO A 187 -13.03 -22.68 -2.63
C PRO A 187 -13.33 -21.61 -1.57
N LEU A 188 -13.12 -21.94 -0.27
CA LEU A 188 -13.34 -21.01 0.82
C LEU A 188 -12.20 -19.98 0.92
N ARG A 189 -10.96 -20.42 0.65
CA ARG A 189 -9.81 -19.54 0.52
C ARG A 189 -10.04 -18.46 -0.55
N ARG A 190 -10.54 -18.83 -1.74
CA ARG A 190 -10.89 -17.85 -2.78
C ARG A 190 -11.98 -16.88 -2.32
N ARG A 191 -12.97 -17.35 -1.54
CA ARG A 191 -14.00 -16.46 -0.96
C ARG A 191 -13.41 -15.50 0.06
N MET A 192 -12.52 -15.99 0.93
CA MET A 192 -11.78 -15.14 1.87
C MET A 192 -11.02 -14.04 1.14
N GLN A 193 -10.24 -14.39 0.12
CA GLN A 193 -9.51 -13.41 -0.68
C GLN A 193 -10.44 -12.36 -1.33
N ALA A 194 -11.59 -12.78 -1.87
CA ALA A 194 -12.56 -11.85 -2.42
C ALA A 194 -13.11 -10.86 -1.37
N LYS A 195 -13.30 -11.29 -0.11
CA LYS A 195 -13.74 -10.44 0.98
C LYS A 195 -12.65 -9.45 1.41
N LEU A 196 -11.40 -9.91 1.48
CA LEU A 196 -10.24 -9.07 1.75
C LEU A 196 -10.09 -7.96 0.70
N TRP A 197 -10.20 -8.28 -0.60
CA TRP A 197 -10.18 -7.28 -1.67
C TRP A 197 -11.30 -6.24 -1.51
N GLN A 198 -12.51 -6.68 -1.15
CA GLN A 198 -13.63 -5.76 -0.92
C GLN A 198 -13.34 -4.83 0.26
N ALA A 199 -12.95 -5.39 1.41
CA ALA A 199 -12.74 -4.62 2.63
C ALA A 199 -11.59 -3.61 2.52
N LEU A 200 -10.49 -4.02 1.89
CA LEU A 200 -9.25 -3.23 1.87
C LEU A 200 -9.18 -2.24 0.70
N TYR A 201 -9.81 -2.54 -0.44
CA TYR A 201 -9.62 -1.73 -1.64
C TYR A 201 -10.89 -1.25 -2.33
N PHE A 202 -12.00 -2.02 -2.29
CA PHE A 202 -13.07 -1.79 -3.25
C PHE A 202 -14.37 -1.27 -2.63
N LYS A 203 -14.60 -1.50 -1.35
CA LYS A 203 -15.82 -1.07 -0.67
C LYS A 203 -15.65 0.32 -0.07
N PHE A 204 -15.24 1.28 -0.92
CA PHE A 204 -15.05 2.67 -0.56
C PHE A 204 -15.77 3.60 -1.54
N ASP A 205 -16.38 4.62 -0.98
CA ASP A 205 -16.93 5.77 -1.67
C ASP A 205 -15.92 6.93 -1.53
N TYR A 206 -15.36 7.40 -2.63
CA TYR A 206 -14.37 8.46 -2.61
C TYR A 206 -14.95 9.86 -2.27
N GLU A 207 -16.27 10.00 -2.19
CA GLU A 207 -16.94 11.23 -1.77
C GLU A 207 -17.12 11.29 -0.23
N LYS A 208 -16.77 10.22 0.50
CA LYS A 208 -16.83 10.13 1.97
C LYS A 208 -15.44 9.96 2.56
N GLU A 209 -15.27 10.32 3.83
CA GLU A 209 -14.01 10.12 4.54
C GLU A 209 -13.58 8.64 4.54
N PHE A 210 -12.29 8.41 4.36
CA PHE A 210 -11.76 7.06 4.23
C PHE A 210 -11.81 6.26 5.54
N LEU A 211 -11.32 6.84 6.67
CA LEU A 211 -11.17 6.09 7.92
C LEU A 211 -12.47 5.51 8.46
N PRO A 212 -13.59 6.25 8.54
CA PRO A 212 -14.86 5.67 8.98
C PRO A 212 -15.29 4.47 8.12
N GLN A 213 -15.10 4.55 6.81
CA GLN A 213 -15.42 3.44 5.92
C GLN A 213 -14.48 2.24 6.11
N LEU A 214 -13.19 2.48 6.38
CA LEU A 214 -12.25 1.41 6.71
C LEU A 214 -12.73 0.65 7.96
N GLU A 215 -13.07 1.35 9.05
CA GLU A 215 -13.55 0.70 10.27
C GLU A 215 -14.85 -0.10 10.04
N GLU A 216 -15.82 0.45 9.30
CA GLU A 216 -17.04 -0.29 8.92
C GLU A 216 -16.72 -1.54 8.09
N ASN A 217 -15.76 -1.43 7.16
CA ASN A 217 -15.34 -2.55 6.33
C ASN A 217 -14.64 -3.64 7.14
N LEU A 218 -13.87 -3.27 8.16
CA LEU A 218 -13.19 -4.23 9.04
C LEU A 218 -14.21 -5.02 9.89
N VAL A 219 -15.18 -4.36 10.48
CA VAL A 219 -16.29 -5.03 11.22
C VAL A 219 -17.05 -5.98 10.30
N TRP A 220 -17.37 -5.56 9.08
CA TRP A 220 -17.98 -6.42 8.08
C TRP A 220 -17.10 -7.62 7.73
N LEU A 221 -15.79 -7.40 7.50
CA LEU A 221 -14.83 -8.44 7.15
C LEU A 221 -14.71 -9.49 8.24
N GLU A 222 -14.60 -9.10 9.51
CA GLU A 222 -14.57 -10.00 10.66
C GLU A 222 -15.77 -10.95 10.65
N THR A 223 -16.99 -10.39 10.47
CA THR A 223 -18.22 -11.17 10.36
C THR A 223 -18.16 -12.18 9.19
N GLU A 224 -17.62 -11.78 8.05
CA GLU A 224 -17.53 -12.66 6.88
C GLU A 224 -16.49 -13.75 7.06
N LEU A 225 -15.36 -13.46 7.69
CA LEU A 225 -14.33 -14.45 8.02
C LEU A 225 -14.85 -15.49 9.02
N GLN A 226 -15.58 -15.05 10.05
CA GLN A 226 -16.21 -15.97 11.01
C GLN A 226 -17.18 -16.94 10.33
N LYS A 227 -18.01 -16.46 9.40
CA LYS A 227 -18.92 -17.33 8.62
C LYS A 227 -18.17 -18.40 7.82
N LEU A 228 -17.02 -18.07 7.25
CA LEU A 228 -16.22 -19.03 6.51
C LEU A 228 -15.63 -20.11 7.42
N THR A 229 -15.15 -19.70 8.57
CA THR A 229 -14.62 -20.59 9.61
C THR A 229 -15.69 -21.57 10.10
N ASP A 230 -16.88 -21.06 10.47
CA ASP A 230 -17.98 -21.87 10.93
C ASP A 230 -18.45 -22.88 9.85
N TYR A 231 -18.51 -22.44 8.61
CA TYR A 231 -18.85 -23.31 7.50
C TYR A 231 -17.85 -24.45 7.33
N GLN A 232 -16.55 -24.15 7.36
CA GLN A 232 -15.47 -25.14 7.30
C GLN A 232 -15.56 -26.16 8.44
N GLN A 233 -15.81 -25.71 9.65
CA GLN A 233 -15.92 -26.58 10.84
C GLN A 233 -17.11 -27.53 10.71
N ARG A 234 -18.30 -27.03 10.32
CA ARG A 234 -19.49 -27.87 10.09
C ARG A 234 -19.22 -28.95 9.05
N ARG A 235 -18.58 -28.58 7.96
CA ARG A 235 -18.24 -29.50 6.87
C ARG A 235 -17.29 -30.61 7.31
N ASN A 236 -16.31 -30.28 8.14
CA ASN A 236 -15.35 -31.24 8.68
C ASN A 236 -16.02 -32.27 9.63
N VAL A 237 -17.04 -31.85 10.39
CA VAL A 237 -17.84 -32.75 11.25
C VAL A 237 -18.65 -33.73 10.40
N TYR A 238 -19.27 -33.29 9.28
CA TYR A 238 -20.03 -34.19 8.40
C TYR A 238 -19.18 -35.19 7.65
N ARG A 239 -17.93 -34.87 7.33
CA ARG A 239 -17.00 -35.78 6.64
C ARG A 239 -16.40 -36.87 7.53
N LYS A 240 -16.47 -36.69 8.86
CA LYS A 240 -15.98 -37.68 9.84
C LYS A 240 -17.06 -38.69 10.27
N LYS A 241 -18.31 -38.49 9.87
CA LYS A 241 -19.44 -39.41 10.03
C LYS A 241 -19.66 -40.23 8.77
#